data_5d419ef5dc5ce20139edafcd3b7e2bf3
#
_entry.id   5d419ef5dc5ce20139edafcd3b7e2bf3
#
_cell.length_a   1.000
_cell.length_b   1.000
_cell.length_c   1.000
_cell.angle_alpha   90.00
_cell.angle_beta   90.00
_cell.angle_gamma   90.00
#
_symmetry.space_group_name_H-M   'P 1'
#
loop_
_entity.id
_entity.type
_entity.pdbx_description
1 polymer ?
#
loop_
_entity_poly.entity_id
_entity_poly.type
_entity_poly.pdbx_seq_one_letter_code
_entity_poly.pdbx_strand_id
1 'polypeptide(L)'
;VIQDKYKEQLDRYEIPFEEGKHTPDLILNADEVVKSPGIPDRAPMIAALREKNIPIISEIEFAGRYTRARMICITGSNGKTTTTLLTYHILKSAGLKVGLAGNVGKSLALQVATCDYDYYVIELSSFQLDNMYDFKAHIAILLNITPDHLDRYDYKMENYVDAKFRIIRNQTEDDAFIYWNDDPVITEKLSQLPLKSQRYPFAETHEPGTQAYTEDGALTIDTPEEKLTMETDELSLHGRHNLYNSMAAGLSACLLNVKKE
;
A
#
# COMPACT_ATOMS: atom_id res chain seq x y z
N VAL A 1 -17.25 0.01 21.05
CA VAL A 1 -18.69 0.25 20.77
C VAL A 1 -18.85 0.41 19.27
N ILE A 2 -19.71 -0.39 18.67
CA ILE A 2 -20.05 -0.31 17.25
C ILE A 2 -20.99 0.89 17.06
N GLN A 3 -20.70 1.75 16.07
CA GLN A 3 -21.57 2.89 15.73
C GLN A 3 -22.93 2.40 15.21
N ASP A 4 -24.03 3.06 15.57
CA ASP A 4 -25.40 2.63 15.27
C ASP A 4 -25.63 2.39 13.77
N LYS A 5 -25.09 3.24 12.89
CA LYS A 5 -25.16 3.06 11.45
C LYS A 5 -24.58 1.73 10.93
N TYR A 6 -23.59 1.17 11.63
CA TYR A 6 -22.99 -0.13 11.29
C TYR A 6 -23.79 -1.28 11.90
N LYS A 7 -24.38 -1.09 13.09
CA LYS A 7 -25.31 -2.06 13.67
C LYS A 7 -26.53 -2.26 12.78
N GLU A 8 -27.13 -1.17 12.31
CA GLU A 8 -28.26 -1.21 11.35
C GLU A 8 -27.91 -1.98 10.07
N GLN A 9 -26.66 -1.84 9.57
CA GLN A 9 -26.21 -2.63 8.42
C GLN A 9 -26.03 -4.11 8.75
N LEU A 10 -25.43 -4.44 9.90
CA LEU A 10 -25.27 -5.82 10.34
C LEU A 10 -26.62 -6.51 10.53
N ASP A 11 -27.58 -5.83 11.17
CA ASP A 11 -28.96 -6.30 11.36
C ASP A 11 -29.68 -6.48 10.02
N ARG A 12 -29.54 -5.53 9.09
CA ARG A 12 -30.12 -5.59 7.75
C ARG A 12 -29.67 -6.81 6.95
N TYR A 13 -28.39 -7.19 7.12
CA TYR A 13 -27.81 -8.34 6.43
C TYR A 13 -27.84 -9.61 7.28
N GLU A 14 -28.52 -9.59 8.42
CA GLU A 14 -28.62 -10.72 9.34
C GLU A 14 -27.26 -11.27 9.79
N ILE A 15 -26.26 -10.39 9.91
CA ILE A 15 -24.91 -10.74 10.34
C ILE A 15 -24.84 -10.68 11.86
N PRO A 16 -24.62 -11.81 12.56
CA PRO A 16 -24.49 -11.80 14.01
C PRO A 16 -23.21 -11.05 14.43
N PHE A 17 -23.30 -10.28 15.49
CA PHE A 17 -22.16 -9.52 16.03
C PHE A 17 -22.15 -9.51 17.54
N GLU A 18 -21.00 -9.21 18.10
CA GLU A 18 -20.78 -9.01 19.52
C GLU A 18 -20.27 -7.61 19.80
N GLU A 19 -20.61 -7.06 20.97
CA GLU A 19 -20.14 -5.76 21.40
C GLU A 19 -19.61 -5.85 22.83
N GLY A 20 -18.43 -5.24 23.09
CA GLY A 20 -17.82 -5.19 24.42
C GLY A 20 -17.17 -6.50 24.86
N LYS A 21 -17.21 -7.55 24.07
CA LYS A 21 -16.58 -8.86 24.33
C LYS A 21 -16.16 -9.55 23.03
N HIS A 22 -15.37 -10.60 23.19
CA HIS A 22 -15.04 -11.56 22.15
C HIS A 22 -15.26 -12.97 22.74
N THR A 23 -16.32 -13.66 22.30
CA THR A 23 -16.64 -15.01 22.78
C THR A 23 -15.71 -16.01 22.10
N PRO A 24 -14.79 -16.67 22.85
CA PRO A 24 -13.79 -17.55 22.25
C PRO A 24 -14.38 -18.68 21.40
N ASP A 25 -15.43 -19.33 21.86
CA ASP A 25 -16.04 -20.46 21.16
C ASP A 25 -16.60 -20.09 19.78
N LEU A 26 -17.04 -18.85 19.59
CA LEU A 26 -17.51 -18.36 18.28
C LEU A 26 -16.34 -18.06 17.37
N ILE A 27 -15.34 -17.32 17.87
CA ILE A 27 -14.20 -16.86 17.06
C ILE A 27 -13.26 -18.02 16.73
N LEU A 28 -12.99 -18.92 17.68
CA LEU A 28 -12.09 -20.06 17.51
C LEU A 28 -12.73 -21.23 16.73
N ASN A 29 -13.96 -21.08 16.29
CA ASN A 29 -14.65 -22.01 15.36
C ASN A 29 -14.69 -21.47 13.92
N ALA A 30 -14.04 -20.34 13.64
CA ALA A 30 -13.97 -19.78 12.30
C ALA A 30 -12.94 -20.52 11.43
N ASP A 31 -13.20 -20.61 10.13
CA ASP A 31 -12.24 -21.13 9.14
C ASP A 31 -11.15 -20.10 8.85
N GLU A 32 -11.46 -18.80 8.95
CA GLU A 32 -10.55 -17.68 8.73
C GLU A 32 -11.04 -16.44 9.49
N VAL A 33 -10.12 -15.60 9.93
CA VAL A 33 -10.43 -14.36 10.65
C VAL A 33 -9.84 -13.14 9.94
N VAL A 34 -10.69 -12.17 9.60
CA VAL A 34 -10.26 -10.85 9.11
C VAL A 34 -9.99 -9.94 10.31
N LYS A 35 -8.73 -9.58 10.49
CA LYS A 35 -8.26 -8.80 11.64
C LYS A 35 -8.16 -7.31 11.30
N SER A 36 -8.71 -6.44 12.17
CA SER A 36 -8.41 -5.00 12.11
C SER A 36 -6.90 -4.74 12.35
N PRO A 37 -6.23 -3.88 11.58
CA PRO A 37 -4.80 -3.60 11.73
C PRO A 37 -4.43 -3.01 13.11
N GLY A 38 -5.38 -2.36 13.79
CA GLY A 38 -5.19 -1.82 15.13
C GLY A 38 -5.02 -2.88 16.22
N ILE A 39 -5.50 -4.11 16.02
CA ILE A 39 -5.38 -5.19 16.99
C ILE A 39 -3.95 -5.73 17.01
N PRO A 40 -3.23 -5.64 18.16
CA PRO A 40 -1.86 -6.13 18.24
C PRO A 40 -1.79 -7.66 18.21
N ASP A 41 -0.70 -8.19 17.65
CA ASP A 41 -0.47 -9.63 17.56
C ASP A 41 -0.36 -10.34 18.93
N ARG A 42 0.01 -9.59 19.97
CA ARG A 42 0.03 -10.05 21.37
C ARG A 42 -1.33 -10.12 22.03
N ALA A 43 -2.40 -9.70 21.35
CA ALA A 43 -3.75 -9.79 21.92
C ALA A 43 -4.12 -11.27 22.19
N PRO A 44 -4.72 -11.61 23.36
CA PRO A 44 -4.97 -13.00 23.74
C PRO A 44 -5.74 -13.81 22.69
N MET A 45 -6.74 -13.18 22.05
CA MET A 45 -7.52 -13.85 21.01
C MET A 45 -6.67 -14.15 19.76
N ILE A 46 -5.74 -13.26 19.40
CA ILE A 46 -4.84 -13.47 18.27
C ILE A 46 -3.85 -14.61 18.55
N ALA A 47 -3.32 -14.69 19.78
CA ALA A 47 -2.50 -15.80 20.22
C ALA A 47 -3.26 -17.14 20.13
N ALA A 48 -4.49 -17.19 20.65
CA ALA A 48 -5.34 -18.38 20.61
C ALA A 48 -5.69 -18.84 19.17
N LEU A 49 -5.93 -17.89 18.25
CA LEU A 49 -6.14 -18.20 16.83
C LEU A 49 -4.90 -18.86 16.19
N ARG A 50 -3.71 -18.31 16.50
CA ARG A 50 -2.44 -18.88 16.02
C ARG A 50 -2.16 -20.28 16.58
N GLU A 51 -2.44 -20.51 17.87
CA GLU A 51 -2.31 -21.85 18.49
C GLU A 51 -3.20 -22.88 17.79
N LYS A 52 -4.38 -22.47 17.32
CA LYS A 52 -5.30 -23.33 16.55
C LYS A 52 -5.02 -23.36 15.04
N ASN A 53 -3.98 -22.65 14.56
CA ASN A 53 -3.67 -22.51 13.14
C ASN A 53 -4.83 -21.95 12.31
N ILE A 54 -5.68 -21.10 12.88
CA ILE A 54 -6.73 -20.40 12.16
C ILE A 54 -6.11 -19.24 11.40
N PRO A 55 -6.26 -19.15 10.08
CA PRO A 55 -5.72 -18.06 9.27
C PRO A 55 -6.21 -16.69 9.73
N ILE A 56 -5.28 -15.73 9.85
CA ILE A 56 -5.58 -14.36 10.21
C ILE A 56 -5.12 -13.49 9.04
N ILE A 57 -6.05 -12.81 8.40
CA ILE A 57 -5.80 -11.99 7.21
C ILE A 57 -6.22 -10.53 7.43
N SER A 58 -5.74 -9.63 6.59
CA SER A 58 -6.22 -8.24 6.52
C SER A 58 -7.49 -8.14 5.67
N GLU A 59 -8.23 -7.04 5.83
CA GLU A 59 -9.36 -6.71 4.96
C GLU A 59 -8.92 -6.56 3.49
N ILE A 60 -7.70 -6.06 3.25
CA ILE A 60 -7.11 -5.91 1.92
C ILE A 60 -6.87 -7.28 1.28
N GLU A 61 -6.30 -8.23 2.03
CA GLU A 61 -6.12 -9.62 1.59
C GLU A 61 -7.45 -10.27 1.20
N PHE A 62 -8.46 -10.11 2.06
CA PHE A 62 -9.80 -10.64 1.81
C PHE A 62 -10.41 -10.05 0.55
N ALA A 63 -10.45 -8.73 0.43
CA ALA A 63 -11.07 -8.02 -0.69
C ALA A 63 -10.36 -8.31 -2.03
N GLY A 64 -9.05 -8.45 -2.03
CA GLY A 64 -8.26 -8.73 -3.22
C GLY A 64 -8.65 -10.01 -3.96
N ARG A 65 -9.25 -10.97 -3.25
CA ARG A 65 -9.73 -12.24 -3.82
C ARG A 65 -10.96 -12.08 -4.74
N TYR A 66 -11.67 -10.97 -4.60
CA TYR A 66 -12.97 -10.74 -5.27
C TYR A 66 -12.93 -9.67 -6.36
N THR A 67 -11.75 -9.22 -6.75
CA THR A 67 -11.59 -8.23 -7.82
C THR A 67 -10.45 -8.60 -8.76
N ARG A 68 -10.54 -8.13 -10.00
CA ARG A 68 -9.50 -8.24 -11.02
C ARG A 68 -8.86 -6.88 -11.33
N ALA A 69 -9.24 -5.84 -10.60
CA ALA A 69 -8.68 -4.51 -10.76
C ALA A 69 -7.17 -4.51 -10.50
N ARG A 70 -6.44 -3.65 -11.18
CA ARG A 70 -5.01 -3.48 -10.94
C ARG A 70 -4.77 -2.69 -9.65
N MET A 71 -3.90 -3.18 -8.80
CA MET A 71 -3.60 -2.62 -7.48
C MET A 71 -2.33 -1.77 -7.52
N ILE A 72 -2.46 -0.49 -7.24
CA ILE A 72 -1.36 0.45 -7.03
C ILE A 72 -1.25 0.66 -5.52
N CYS A 73 -0.23 0.09 -4.90
CA CYS A 73 -0.09 0.03 -3.45
C CYS A 73 1.06 0.90 -2.96
N ILE A 74 0.81 1.74 -1.98
CA ILE A 74 1.78 2.68 -1.44
C ILE A 74 2.03 2.40 0.04
N THR A 75 3.31 2.23 0.41
CA THR A 75 3.77 2.16 1.79
C THR A 75 5.01 3.00 2.03
N GLY A 76 5.42 3.12 3.27
CA GLY A 76 6.57 3.88 3.72
C GLY A 76 6.39 4.30 5.18
N SER A 77 7.39 4.89 5.80
CA SER A 77 7.22 5.52 7.11
C SER A 77 6.48 6.84 6.96
N ASN A 78 6.90 7.69 6.02
CA ASN A 78 6.35 9.03 5.76
C ASN A 78 5.90 9.18 4.31
N GLY A 79 5.00 10.14 4.04
CA GLY A 79 4.56 10.50 2.69
C GLY A 79 3.46 9.62 2.09
N LYS A 80 3.08 8.52 2.72
CA LYS A 80 2.06 7.58 2.21
C LYS A 80 0.78 8.26 1.74
N THR A 81 0.12 8.99 2.64
CA THR A 81 -1.17 9.62 2.36
C THR A 81 -1.07 10.64 1.22
N THR A 82 -0.02 11.46 1.24
CA THR A 82 0.21 12.46 0.18
C THR A 82 0.40 11.78 -1.17
N THR A 83 1.28 10.78 -1.26
CA THR A 83 1.52 10.04 -2.50
C THR A 83 0.28 9.30 -2.98
N THR A 84 -0.45 8.67 -2.07
CA THR A 84 -1.70 7.95 -2.39
C THR A 84 -2.76 8.88 -2.96
N LEU A 85 -2.99 10.02 -2.31
CA LEU A 85 -3.97 11.00 -2.78
C LEU A 85 -3.55 11.64 -4.10
N LEU A 86 -2.26 11.95 -4.27
CA LEU A 86 -1.73 12.50 -5.53
C LEU A 86 -1.85 11.50 -6.66
N THR A 87 -1.44 10.24 -6.46
CA THR A 87 -1.61 9.17 -7.46
C THR A 87 -3.08 9.00 -7.84
N TYR A 88 -3.96 8.90 -6.85
CA TYR A 88 -5.41 8.81 -7.09
C TYR A 88 -5.94 10.00 -7.90
N HIS A 89 -5.52 11.22 -7.53
CA HIS A 89 -5.93 12.44 -8.24
C HIS A 89 -5.49 12.43 -9.70
N ILE A 90 -4.22 12.10 -9.99
CA ILE A 90 -3.69 12.02 -11.35
C ILE A 90 -4.49 11.00 -12.18
N LEU A 91 -4.64 9.78 -11.68
CA LEU A 91 -5.34 8.71 -12.41
C LEU A 91 -6.82 9.06 -12.65
N LYS A 92 -7.48 9.66 -11.66
CA LYS A 92 -8.87 10.09 -11.78
C LYS A 92 -9.03 11.25 -12.78
N SER A 93 -8.11 12.23 -12.76
CA SER A 93 -8.12 13.37 -13.70
C SER A 93 -7.87 12.89 -15.14
N ALA A 94 -7.08 11.85 -15.33
CA ALA A 94 -6.89 11.18 -16.62
C ALA A 94 -8.10 10.33 -17.07
N GLY A 95 -9.20 10.34 -16.32
CA GLY A 95 -10.44 9.66 -16.69
C GLY A 95 -10.48 8.17 -16.39
N LEU A 96 -9.51 7.62 -15.63
CA LEU A 96 -9.50 6.21 -15.26
C LEU A 96 -10.58 5.90 -14.22
N LYS A 97 -11.18 4.71 -14.31
CA LYS A 97 -12.08 4.17 -13.30
C LYS A 97 -11.26 3.67 -12.10
N VAL A 98 -10.96 4.56 -11.17
CA VAL A 98 -10.07 4.30 -10.04
C VAL A 98 -10.77 4.50 -8.71
N GLY A 99 -10.57 3.54 -7.79
CA GLY A 99 -10.99 3.60 -6.38
C GLY A 99 -9.82 3.97 -5.47
N LEU A 100 -10.14 4.59 -4.33
CA LEU A 100 -9.18 4.95 -3.28
C LEU A 100 -9.50 4.15 -2.01
N ALA A 101 -8.55 3.37 -1.53
CA ALA A 101 -8.77 2.43 -0.43
C ALA A 101 -7.57 2.28 0.52
N GLY A 102 -7.74 1.50 1.56
CA GLY A 102 -6.71 1.16 2.54
C GLY A 102 -6.78 2.02 3.79
N ASN A 103 -5.64 2.52 4.25
CA ASN A 103 -5.56 3.36 5.45
C ASN A 103 -6.18 4.75 5.23
N VAL A 104 -6.36 5.15 3.99
CA VAL A 104 -7.07 6.36 3.55
C VAL A 104 -8.15 5.96 2.55
N GLY A 105 -9.21 6.75 2.45
CA GLY A 105 -10.34 6.46 1.56
C GLY A 105 -11.42 5.59 2.21
N LYS A 106 -12.00 4.68 1.42
CA LYS A 106 -13.02 3.74 1.88
C LYS A 106 -12.44 2.33 1.97
N SER A 107 -13.12 1.45 2.73
CA SER A 107 -12.81 0.02 2.76
C SER A 107 -12.71 -0.56 1.34
N LEU A 108 -11.66 -1.31 1.05
CA LEU A 108 -11.49 -1.99 -0.23
C LEU A 108 -12.61 -3.00 -0.46
N ALA A 109 -12.95 -3.79 0.57
CA ALA A 109 -14.02 -4.79 0.50
C ALA A 109 -15.38 -4.16 0.16
N LEU A 110 -15.72 -3.01 0.77
CA LEU A 110 -16.94 -2.31 0.44
C LEU A 110 -16.95 -1.83 -1.02
N GLN A 111 -15.84 -1.28 -1.50
CA GLN A 111 -15.75 -0.81 -2.88
C GLN A 111 -15.80 -1.97 -3.89
N VAL A 112 -15.12 -3.07 -3.62
CA VAL A 112 -15.17 -4.29 -4.45
C VAL A 112 -16.60 -4.85 -4.53
N ALA A 113 -17.36 -4.77 -3.43
CA ALA A 113 -18.75 -5.25 -3.40
C ALA A 113 -19.76 -4.30 -4.09
N THR A 114 -19.45 -3.00 -4.21
CA THR A 114 -20.42 -1.98 -4.62
C THR A 114 -20.04 -1.15 -5.85
N CYS A 115 -18.79 -1.24 -6.30
CA CYS A 115 -18.24 -0.45 -7.39
C CYS A 115 -17.52 -1.35 -8.40
N ASP A 116 -17.46 -0.89 -9.65
CA ASP A 116 -16.74 -1.54 -10.73
C ASP A 116 -15.57 -0.63 -11.16
N TYR A 117 -14.44 -0.76 -10.46
CA TYR A 117 -13.21 -0.04 -10.76
C TYR A 117 -12.21 -0.93 -11.49
N ASP A 118 -11.48 -0.34 -12.45
CA ASP A 118 -10.39 -1.01 -13.16
C ASP A 118 -9.07 -0.95 -12.37
N TYR A 119 -8.97 0.04 -11.48
CA TYR A 119 -7.78 0.33 -10.67
C TYR A 119 -8.16 0.66 -9.23
N TYR A 120 -7.28 0.30 -8.30
CA TYR A 120 -7.33 0.79 -6.92
C TYR A 120 -5.98 1.38 -6.53
N VAL A 121 -6.01 2.59 -5.97
CA VAL A 121 -4.86 3.19 -5.28
C VAL A 121 -5.06 2.94 -3.78
N ILE A 122 -4.10 2.24 -3.17
CA ILE A 122 -4.26 1.68 -1.83
C ILE A 122 -3.10 2.13 -0.93
N GLU A 123 -3.42 2.87 0.13
CA GLU A 123 -2.46 3.14 1.20
C GLU A 123 -2.35 1.94 2.12
N LEU A 124 -1.13 1.42 2.31
CA LEU A 124 -0.87 0.28 3.17
C LEU A 124 0.03 0.64 4.35
N SER A 125 -0.47 0.39 5.56
CA SER A 125 0.34 0.37 6.77
C SER A 125 1.13 -0.94 6.87
N SER A 126 2.22 -0.95 7.64
CA SER A 126 2.95 -2.18 7.95
C SER A 126 2.06 -3.24 8.60
N PHE A 127 1.11 -2.82 9.46
CA PHE A 127 0.18 -3.73 10.14
C PHE A 127 -0.83 -4.41 9.21
N GLN A 128 -1.21 -3.76 8.10
CA GLN A 128 -2.01 -4.40 7.06
C GLN A 128 -1.17 -5.40 6.27
N LEU A 129 0.05 -5.02 5.91
CA LEU A 129 1.00 -5.87 5.19
C LEU A 129 1.35 -7.15 5.97
N ASP A 130 1.43 -7.11 7.30
CA ASP A 130 1.70 -8.28 8.14
C ASP A 130 0.70 -9.44 7.94
N ASN A 131 -0.54 -9.10 7.58
CA ASN A 131 -1.61 -10.08 7.36
C ASN A 131 -2.06 -10.13 5.89
N MET A 132 -1.10 -9.97 4.96
CA MET A 132 -1.28 -10.13 3.52
C MET A 132 -0.36 -11.25 3.04
N TYR A 133 -0.93 -12.25 2.34
CA TYR A 133 -0.24 -13.50 1.97
C TYR A 133 -0.23 -13.73 0.46
N ASP A 134 -1.41 -13.71 -0.18
CA ASP A 134 -1.60 -13.99 -1.60
C ASP A 134 -1.92 -12.71 -2.41
N PHE A 135 -2.26 -11.61 -1.73
CA PHE A 135 -2.53 -10.33 -2.36
C PHE A 135 -1.32 -9.87 -3.17
N LYS A 136 -1.57 -9.38 -4.37
CA LYS A 136 -0.55 -8.88 -5.29
C LYS A 136 -0.72 -7.38 -5.58
N ALA A 137 0.33 -6.60 -5.35
CA ALA A 137 0.43 -5.23 -5.84
C ALA A 137 1.00 -5.25 -7.26
N HIS A 138 0.25 -4.78 -8.26
CA HIS A 138 0.72 -4.68 -9.64
C HIS A 138 1.74 -3.54 -9.80
N ILE A 139 1.54 -2.44 -9.06
CA ILE A 139 2.53 -1.39 -8.85
C ILE A 139 2.69 -1.22 -7.35
N ALA A 140 3.86 -1.54 -6.83
CA ALA A 140 4.22 -1.33 -5.42
C ALA A 140 5.10 -0.09 -5.31
N ILE A 141 4.80 0.79 -4.35
CA ILE A 141 5.57 2.00 -4.07
C ILE A 141 6.05 1.95 -2.62
N LEU A 142 7.36 2.00 -2.42
CA LEU A 142 8.00 2.09 -1.11
C LEU A 142 8.77 3.41 -1.00
N LEU A 143 8.21 4.35 -0.24
CA LEU A 143 8.70 5.72 -0.20
C LEU A 143 9.96 5.90 0.64
N ASN A 144 9.95 5.38 1.86
CA ASN A 144 11.07 5.48 2.81
C ASN A 144 10.86 4.55 3.99
N ILE A 145 11.95 4.24 4.71
CA ILE A 145 11.90 3.45 5.94
C ILE A 145 12.71 4.15 7.03
N THR A 146 12.01 4.76 7.99
CA THR A 146 12.59 5.33 9.21
C THR A 146 11.96 4.66 10.43
N PRO A 147 12.66 4.58 11.59
CA PRO A 147 12.10 3.94 12.78
C PRO A 147 10.74 4.50 13.18
N ASP A 148 9.73 3.64 13.21
CA ASP A 148 8.37 3.98 13.60
C ASP A 148 7.67 2.71 14.12
N HIS A 149 6.79 2.86 15.10
CA HIS A 149 5.99 1.76 15.68
C HIS A 149 6.80 0.52 16.09
N LEU A 150 8.07 0.66 16.50
CA LEU A 150 8.95 -0.46 16.81
C LEU A 150 8.44 -1.32 17.99
N ASP A 151 7.60 -0.77 18.87
CA ASP A 151 6.90 -1.50 19.93
C ASP A 151 6.00 -2.65 19.41
N ARG A 152 5.60 -2.58 18.13
CA ARG A 152 4.83 -3.61 17.44
C ARG A 152 5.73 -4.65 16.75
N TYR A 153 7.04 -4.40 16.65
CA TYR A 153 8.03 -5.20 15.94
C TYR A 153 9.17 -5.67 16.86
N ASP A 154 8.86 -5.93 18.14
CA ASP A 154 9.83 -6.38 19.15
C ASP A 154 11.04 -5.44 19.32
N TYR A 155 10.84 -4.15 19.03
CA TYR A 155 11.89 -3.13 18.98
C TYR A 155 13.02 -3.44 18.00
N LYS A 156 12.78 -4.30 17.00
CA LYS A 156 13.74 -4.66 15.95
C LYS A 156 13.38 -3.97 14.65
N MET A 157 14.30 -3.15 14.17
CA MET A 157 14.13 -2.44 12.88
C MET A 157 13.97 -3.42 11.71
N GLU A 158 14.68 -4.54 11.74
CA GLU A 158 14.61 -5.58 10.71
C GLU A 158 13.16 -6.11 10.52
N ASN A 159 12.45 -6.39 11.62
CA ASN A 159 11.06 -6.86 11.54
C ASN A 159 10.15 -5.83 10.87
N TYR A 160 10.37 -4.54 11.14
CA TYR A 160 9.61 -3.45 10.51
C TYR A 160 9.94 -3.29 9.02
N VAL A 161 11.21 -3.43 8.66
CA VAL A 161 11.66 -3.47 7.25
C VAL A 161 11.00 -4.64 6.52
N ASP A 162 11.06 -5.84 7.10
CA ASP A 162 10.46 -7.04 6.51
C ASP A 162 8.95 -6.90 6.33
N ALA A 163 8.25 -6.29 7.28
CA ALA A 163 6.82 -6.00 7.17
C ALA A 163 6.52 -5.12 5.95
N LYS A 164 7.29 -4.05 5.72
CA LYS A 164 7.09 -3.16 4.56
C LYS A 164 7.43 -3.82 3.24
N PHE A 165 8.47 -4.64 3.19
CA PHE A 165 8.88 -5.36 1.99
C PHE A 165 7.88 -6.45 1.57
N ARG A 166 6.92 -6.81 2.42
CA ARG A 166 5.81 -7.69 2.02
C ARG A 166 4.97 -7.13 0.88
N ILE A 167 5.02 -5.83 0.64
CA ILE A 167 4.31 -5.19 -0.49
C ILE A 167 4.70 -5.76 -1.86
N ILE A 168 5.92 -6.29 -2.00
CA ILE A 168 6.43 -6.89 -3.24
C ILE A 168 6.36 -8.41 -3.26
N ARG A 169 5.86 -9.04 -2.20
CA ARG A 169 5.98 -10.49 -1.96
C ARG A 169 5.51 -11.36 -3.13
N ASN A 170 4.40 -10.99 -3.76
CA ASN A 170 3.76 -11.78 -4.81
C ASN A 170 3.90 -11.15 -6.20
N GLN A 171 4.80 -10.17 -6.36
CA GLN A 171 5.09 -9.58 -7.65
C GLN A 171 5.81 -10.56 -8.58
N THR A 172 5.54 -10.41 -9.88
CA THR A 172 6.14 -11.14 -11.00
C THR A 172 6.89 -10.19 -11.92
N GLU A 173 7.45 -10.68 -13.02
CA GLU A 173 8.12 -9.88 -14.05
C GLU A 173 7.22 -8.84 -14.74
N ASP A 174 5.90 -9.03 -14.67
CA ASP A 174 4.91 -8.11 -15.25
C ASP A 174 4.55 -6.96 -14.30
N ASP A 175 5.05 -6.98 -13.07
CA ASP A 175 4.72 -6.01 -12.02
C ASP A 175 5.85 -5.01 -11.82
N ALA A 176 5.54 -3.83 -11.28
CA ALA A 176 6.49 -2.75 -11.08
C ALA A 176 6.74 -2.46 -9.60
N PHE A 177 8.00 -2.25 -9.24
CA PHE A 177 8.42 -1.80 -7.92
C PHE A 177 9.09 -0.43 -7.99
N ILE A 178 8.43 0.59 -7.49
CA ILE A 178 8.89 1.98 -7.39
C ILE A 178 9.45 2.18 -5.97
N TYR A 179 10.66 2.67 -5.85
CA TYR A 179 11.29 2.87 -4.54
C TYR A 179 12.27 4.04 -4.53
N TRP A 180 12.46 4.63 -3.35
CA TRP A 180 13.44 5.69 -3.17
C TRP A 180 14.85 5.13 -3.05
N ASN A 181 15.68 5.44 -4.04
CA ASN A 181 17.04 4.92 -4.15
C ASN A 181 18.03 5.54 -3.13
N ASP A 182 17.74 6.75 -2.63
CA ASP A 182 18.58 7.42 -1.63
C ASP A 182 18.32 6.93 -0.20
N ASP A 183 17.34 6.03 0.00
CA ASP A 183 17.07 5.44 1.31
C ASP A 183 18.01 4.23 1.54
N PRO A 184 18.99 4.34 2.48
CA PRO A 184 19.99 3.28 2.69
C PRO A 184 19.37 1.99 3.23
N VAL A 185 18.25 2.06 3.97
CA VAL A 185 17.57 0.87 4.49
C VAL A 185 16.91 0.08 3.37
N ILE A 186 16.30 0.80 2.41
CA ILE A 186 15.68 0.18 1.23
C ILE A 186 16.75 -0.46 0.35
N THR A 187 17.80 0.26 0.01
CA THR A 187 18.85 -0.22 -0.91
C THR A 187 19.66 -1.37 -0.30
N GLU A 188 19.95 -1.34 1.00
CA GLU A 188 20.57 -2.45 1.71
C GLU A 188 19.71 -3.71 1.65
N LYS A 189 18.42 -3.60 1.96
CA LYS A 189 17.50 -4.75 1.90
C LYS A 189 17.38 -5.31 0.49
N LEU A 190 17.31 -4.45 -0.53
CA LEU A 190 17.22 -4.84 -1.94
C LEU A 190 18.47 -5.56 -2.45
N SER A 191 19.66 -5.29 -1.88
CA SER A 191 20.87 -6.00 -2.24
C SER A 191 20.86 -7.49 -1.82
N GLN A 192 19.98 -7.83 -0.87
CA GLN A 192 19.86 -9.16 -0.27
C GLN A 192 18.64 -9.96 -0.84
N LEU A 193 17.78 -9.31 -1.63
CA LEU A 193 16.54 -9.93 -2.11
C LEU A 193 16.57 -10.16 -3.63
N PRO A 194 16.24 -11.36 -4.10
CA PRO A 194 15.98 -11.61 -5.51
C PRO A 194 14.62 -10.99 -5.89
N LEU A 195 14.64 -9.83 -6.52
CA LEU A 195 13.42 -9.22 -7.06
C LEU A 195 13.04 -9.86 -8.39
N LYS A 196 11.75 -10.19 -8.52
CA LYS A 196 11.15 -10.65 -9.77
C LYS A 196 10.62 -9.49 -10.60
N SER A 197 10.01 -8.49 -9.93
CA SER A 197 9.40 -7.33 -10.58
C SER A 197 10.43 -6.39 -11.21
N GLN A 198 9.95 -5.59 -12.16
CA GLN A 198 10.72 -4.53 -12.78
C GLN A 198 10.98 -3.42 -11.75
N ARG A 199 12.20 -2.86 -11.77
CA ARG A 199 12.66 -1.85 -10.82
C ARG A 199 12.51 -0.45 -11.41
N TYR A 200 11.91 0.44 -10.65
CA TYR A 200 11.73 1.86 -10.99
C TYR A 200 12.22 2.74 -9.83
N PRO A 201 13.56 2.86 -9.64
CA PRO A 201 14.12 3.71 -8.60
C PRO A 201 13.91 5.19 -8.92
N PHE A 202 13.59 5.97 -7.88
CA PHE A 202 13.65 7.43 -7.93
C PHE A 202 14.67 7.97 -6.91
N ALA A 203 15.30 9.08 -7.23
CA ALA A 203 16.33 9.71 -6.41
C ALA A 203 16.25 11.25 -6.47
N GLU A 204 16.94 11.94 -5.56
CA GLU A 204 16.99 13.40 -5.59
C GLU A 204 17.73 13.91 -6.82
N THR A 205 18.82 13.24 -7.19
CA THR A 205 19.65 13.59 -8.35
C THR A 205 19.69 12.44 -9.33
N HIS A 206 20.05 12.76 -10.59
CA HIS A 206 20.22 11.75 -11.61
C HIS A 206 21.39 10.82 -11.29
N GLU A 207 21.08 9.54 -11.14
CA GLU A 207 22.06 8.46 -11.01
C GLU A 207 21.82 7.39 -12.09
N PRO A 208 22.83 6.60 -12.46
CA PRO A 208 22.65 5.51 -13.42
C PRO A 208 21.55 4.54 -12.98
N GLY A 209 20.50 4.42 -13.83
CA GLY A 209 19.37 3.53 -13.57
C GLY A 209 18.20 4.15 -12.83
N THR A 210 18.27 5.41 -12.35
CA THR A 210 17.10 6.11 -11.78
C THR A 210 16.11 6.48 -12.88
N GLN A 211 14.83 6.30 -12.57
CA GLN A 211 13.72 6.52 -13.49
C GLN A 211 12.94 7.83 -13.20
N ALA A 212 13.15 8.41 -12.02
CA ALA A 212 12.71 9.77 -11.72
C ALA A 212 13.76 10.47 -10.85
N TYR A 213 14.03 11.73 -11.15
CA TYR A 213 15.07 12.53 -10.50
C TYR A 213 14.83 14.03 -10.72
N THR A 214 15.60 14.86 -10.04
CA THR A 214 15.69 16.29 -10.37
C THR A 214 17.03 16.64 -11.00
N GLU A 215 16.99 17.52 -11.99
CA GLU A 215 18.15 18.09 -12.64
C GLU A 215 17.82 19.50 -13.11
N ASP A 216 18.70 20.45 -12.87
CA ASP A 216 18.56 21.87 -13.30
C ASP A 216 17.22 22.55 -12.94
N GLY A 217 16.64 22.20 -11.77
CA GLY A 217 15.38 22.76 -11.28
C GLY A 217 14.12 22.07 -11.83
N ALA A 218 14.27 21.06 -12.67
CA ALA A 218 13.18 20.27 -13.23
C ALA A 218 13.12 18.86 -12.63
N LEU A 219 11.91 18.35 -12.45
CA LEU A 219 11.62 16.94 -12.19
C LEU A 219 11.55 16.21 -13.53
N THR A 220 12.35 15.19 -13.69
CA THR A 220 12.33 14.31 -14.87
C THR A 220 11.87 12.91 -14.48
N ILE A 221 10.95 12.34 -15.24
CA ILE A 221 10.57 10.93 -15.23
C ILE A 221 11.02 10.36 -16.56
N ASP A 222 11.87 9.34 -16.52
CA ASP A 222 12.49 8.72 -17.69
C ASP A 222 12.27 7.20 -17.64
N THR A 223 11.18 6.75 -18.25
CA THR A 223 10.83 5.34 -18.38
C THR A 223 11.18 4.82 -19.76
N PRO A 224 11.25 3.50 -19.99
CA PRO A 224 11.51 2.96 -21.33
C PRO A 224 10.49 3.43 -22.39
N GLU A 225 9.27 3.76 -21.98
CA GLU A 225 8.18 4.14 -22.88
C GLU A 225 8.06 5.65 -23.07
N GLU A 226 8.44 6.44 -22.07
CA GLU A 226 8.20 7.89 -22.09
C GLU A 226 9.20 8.66 -21.23
N LYS A 227 9.61 9.84 -21.72
CA LYS A 227 10.34 10.84 -20.93
C LYS A 227 9.47 12.07 -20.72
N LEU A 228 9.26 12.42 -19.45
CA LEU A 228 8.49 13.58 -19.01
C LEU A 228 9.38 14.51 -18.18
N THR A 229 9.37 15.80 -18.48
CA THR A 229 10.05 16.82 -17.68
C THR A 229 9.07 17.90 -17.28
N MET A 230 9.17 18.39 -16.03
CA MET A 230 8.31 19.41 -15.46
C MET A 230 9.14 20.28 -14.53
N GLU A 231 9.00 21.62 -14.65
CA GLU A 231 9.66 22.53 -13.70
C GLU A 231 9.16 22.28 -12.27
N THR A 232 10.06 22.28 -11.30
CA THR A 232 9.68 22.01 -9.89
C THR A 232 8.71 23.06 -9.34
N ASP A 233 8.73 24.27 -9.88
CA ASP A 233 7.81 25.36 -9.50
C ASP A 233 6.38 25.15 -10.05
N GLU A 234 6.20 24.32 -11.08
CA GLU A 234 4.89 23.95 -11.64
C GLU A 234 4.20 22.84 -10.83
N LEU A 235 4.93 22.17 -9.92
CA LEU A 235 4.36 21.11 -9.09
C LEU A 235 3.33 21.70 -8.11
N SER A 236 2.17 21.04 -8.03
CA SER A 236 1.10 21.44 -7.10
C SER A 236 1.50 21.34 -5.63
N LEU A 237 2.49 20.52 -5.31
CA LEU A 237 2.99 20.27 -3.96
C LEU A 237 4.44 20.71 -3.87
N HIS A 238 4.71 21.72 -3.04
CA HIS A 238 6.06 22.26 -2.86
C HIS A 238 6.80 21.65 -1.67
N GLY A 239 8.12 21.74 -1.71
CA GLY A 239 9.04 21.25 -0.68
C GLY A 239 9.63 19.88 -0.99
N ARG A 240 10.84 19.63 -0.43
CA ARG A 240 11.68 18.47 -0.74
C ARG A 240 10.94 17.12 -0.60
N HIS A 241 10.20 16.91 0.49
CA HIS A 241 9.46 15.67 0.70
C HIS A 241 8.32 15.47 -0.32
N ASN A 242 7.68 16.59 -0.73
CA ASN A 242 6.62 16.52 -1.72
C ASN A 242 7.17 16.27 -3.14
N LEU A 243 8.40 16.65 -3.40
CA LEU A 243 9.09 16.32 -4.63
C LEU A 243 9.22 14.80 -4.80
N TYR A 244 9.67 14.09 -3.76
CA TYR A 244 9.73 12.63 -3.76
C TYR A 244 8.36 11.97 -3.92
N ASN A 245 7.35 12.51 -3.22
CA ASN A 245 5.97 12.05 -3.38
C ASN A 245 5.48 12.23 -4.83
N SER A 246 5.85 13.35 -5.47
CA SER A 246 5.50 13.65 -6.87
C SER A 246 6.22 12.74 -7.87
N MET A 247 7.51 12.43 -7.62
CA MET A 247 8.26 11.45 -8.43
C MET A 247 7.59 10.08 -8.40
N ALA A 248 7.28 9.58 -7.21
CA ALA A 248 6.66 8.27 -7.04
C ALA A 248 5.26 8.19 -7.67
N ALA A 249 4.44 9.23 -7.49
CA ALA A 249 3.11 9.31 -8.07
C ALA A 249 3.16 9.43 -9.60
N GLY A 250 4.04 10.28 -10.13
CA GLY A 250 4.25 10.47 -11.56
C GLY A 250 4.75 9.20 -12.26
N LEU A 251 5.76 8.51 -11.68
CA LEU A 251 6.21 7.21 -12.18
C LEU A 251 5.06 6.22 -12.29
N SER A 252 4.24 6.11 -11.26
CA SER A 252 3.11 5.18 -11.28
C SER A 252 2.08 5.52 -12.36
N ALA A 253 1.89 6.81 -12.66
CA ALA A 253 1.00 7.27 -13.73
C ALA A 253 1.58 6.97 -15.13
N CYS A 254 2.87 7.23 -15.35
CA CYS A 254 3.55 6.89 -16.61
C CYS A 254 3.46 5.38 -16.90
N LEU A 255 3.67 4.52 -15.88
CA LEU A 255 3.54 3.06 -16.03
C LEU A 255 2.12 2.59 -16.37
N LEU A 256 1.13 3.44 -16.21
CA LEU A 256 -0.26 3.21 -16.61
C LEU A 256 -0.63 3.94 -17.92
N ASN A 257 0.37 4.46 -18.65
CA ASN A 257 0.22 5.22 -19.90
C ASN A 257 -0.64 6.49 -19.75
N VAL A 258 -0.64 7.10 -18.56
CA VAL A 258 -1.24 8.42 -18.33
C VAL A 258 -0.28 9.48 -18.85
N LYS A 259 -0.70 10.21 -19.87
CA LYS A 259 0.11 11.26 -20.51
C LYS A 259 -0.06 12.60 -19.78
N LYS A 260 0.97 13.44 -19.88
CA LYS A 260 0.89 14.86 -19.50
C LYS A 260 -0.11 15.57 -20.44
N GLU A 261 -1.21 16.11 -19.89
CA GLU A 261 -2.07 17.08 -20.57
C GLU A 261 -1.79 18.49 -20.04
#